data_0024c2625f9af7a44cdfb9dfd320ef64
#
_entry.id   0024c2625f9af7a44cdfb9dfd320ef64
#
_cell.length_a   1.000
_cell.length_b   1.000
_cell.length_c   1.000
_cell.angle_alpha   90.00
_cell.angle_beta   90.00
_cell.angle_gamma   90.00
#
_symmetry.space_group_name_H-M   'P 1'
#
loop_
_entity.id
_entity.type
_entity.pdbx_description
1 polymer ?
#
loop_
_entity_poly.entity_id
_entity_poly.type
_entity_poly.pdbx_seq_one_letter_code
_entity_poly.pdbx_strand_id
1 'polypeptide(L)'
;EQHPEDTDLKQMYGSLLVAQGKTDEARFQFQLITEMEPSNAAAWQQLLNLALKSEDIPEVIRICTRCQELFPDAPEYYFYLGIAYFQQEKYQDALDTYKAGLEIIPETNVGLKSDFYGQIGDIYYQIKNMPEAYKAYDEALKYNDKNVVVLNNYAYFLSLEKKDLKKAERMSALAVKLEPNNPTYLDTYAWIFFVQGNYTLAKIYIESALANDTTKSS
;
A
#
# COMPACT_ATOMS: atom_id res chain seq x y z
N GLU A 1 16.72 20.93 35.82
CA GLU A 1 17.28 21.54 34.61
C GLU A 1 16.65 20.84 33.44
N GLN A 2 15.75 21.54 32.78
CA GLN A 2 15.15 21.03 31.54
C GLN A 2 16.22 21.19 30.45
N HIS A 3 16.66 20.07 29.88
CA HIS A 3 17.43 20.08 28.65
C HIS A 3 16.46 20.20 27.47
N PRO A 4 16.16 21.42 26.97
CA PRO A 4 15.20 21.62 25.88
C PRO A 4 15.66 21.00 24.54
N GLU A 5 16.91 20.53 24.51
CA GLU A 5 17.58 19.93 23.36
C GLU A 5 17.63 18.39 23.40
N ASP A 6 16.97 17.76 24.38
CA ASP A 6 16.95 16.31 24.49
C ASP A 6 15.93 15.72 23.49
N THR A 7 16.42 15.24 22.36
CA THR A 7 15.60 14.63 21.30
C THR A 7 14.94 13.34 21.76
N ASP A 8 15.58 12.58 22.67
CA ASP A 8 15.01 11.35 23.23
C ASP A 8 13.76 11.66 24.08
N LEU A 9 13.83 12.69 24.93
CA LEU A 9 12.66 13.12 25.72
C LEU A 9 11.53 13.64 24.84
N LYS A 10 11.84 14.40 23.77
CA LYS A 10 10.85 14.83 22.78
C LYS A 10 10.23 13.66 22.05
N GLN A 11 11.03 12.65 21.67
CA GLN A 11 10.55 11.41 21.03
C GLN A 11 9.58 10.66 21.95
N MET A 12 9.93 10.48 23.23
CA MET A 12 9.07 9.83 24.21
C MET A 12 7.77 10.64 24.44
N TYR A 13 7.87 11.97 24.54
CA TYR A 13 6.72 12.83 24.72
C TYR A 13 5.81 12.83 23.50
N GLY A 14 6.36 12.93 22.30
CA GLY A 14 5.63 12.80 21.04
C GLY A 14 4.87 11.46 20.94
N SER A 15 5.52 10.36 21.29
CA SER A 15 4.91 9.03 21.31
C SER A 15 3.75 8.93 22.32
N LEU A 16 3.90 9.55 23.51
CA LEU A 16 2.84 9.62 24.50
C LEU A 16 1.64 10.42 23.98
N LEU A 17 1.88 11.55 23.31
CA LEU A 17 0.85 12.37 22.69
C LEU A 17 0.09 11.60 21.59
N VAL A 18 0.78 10.79 20.78
CA VAL A 18 0.14 9.87 19.82
C VAL A 18 -0.79 8.90 20.53
N ALA A 19 -0.33 8.27 21.62
CA ALA A 19 -1.13 7.34 22.39
C ALA A 19 -2.38 7.99 23.03
N GLN A 20 -2.31 9.30 23.33
CA GLN A 20 -3.42 10.09 23.83
C GLN A 20 -4.35 10.64 22.73
N GLY A 21 -4.06 10.40 21.47
CA GLY A 21 -4.80 10.94 20.33
C GLY A 21 -4.58 12.43 20.06
N LYS A 22 -3.55 13.03 20.68
CA LYS A 22 -3.18 14.45 20.51
C LYS A 22 -2.26 14.63 19.31
N THR A 23 -2.82 14.41 18.12
CA THR A 23 -2.09 14.31 16.86
C THR A 23 -1.27 15.56 16.54
N ASP A 24 -1.84 16.77 16.70
CA ASP A 24 -1.16 18.01 16.32
C ASP A 24 0.01 18.33 17.28
N GLU A 25 -0.20 18.10 18.59
CA GLU A 25 0.87 18.26 19.58
C GLU A 25 2.01 17.26 19.32
N ALA A 26 1.68 16.01 18.98
CA ALA A 26 2.68 14.99 18.63
C ALA A 26 3.46 15.38 17.36
N ARG A 27 2.77 15.82 16.30
CA ARG A 27 3.37 16.31 15.06
C ARG A 27 4.38 17.42 15.35
N PHE A 28 4.02 18.38 16.18
CA PHE A 28 4.92 19.47 16.56
C PHE A 28 6.21 18.98 17.23
N GLN A 29 6.11 17.99 18.16
CA GLN A 29 7.30 17.42 18.80
C GLN A 29 8.23 16.74 17.80
N PHE A 30 7.68 15.93 16.88
CA PHE A 30 8.50 15.25 15.87
C PHE A 30 9.10 16.23 14.84
N GLN A 31 8.39 17.32 14.51
CA GLN A 31 8.94 18.39 13.65
C GLN A 31 10.15 19.04 14.31
N LEU A 32 10.07 19.40 15.60
CA LEU A 32 11.21 19.94 16.34
C LEU A 32 12.42 18.99 16.30
N ILE A 33 12.19 17.67 16.46
CA ILE A 33 13.29 16.69 16.36
C ILE A 33 13.90 16.70 14.96
N THR A 34 13.11 16.71 13.89
CA THR A 34 13.64 16.72 12.52
C THR A 34 14.35 18.02 12.14
N GLU A 35 14.03 19.13 12.81
CA GLU A 35 14.77 20.41 12.67
C GLU A 35 16.11 20.39 13.40
N MET A 36 16.16 19.78 14.60
CA MET A 36 17.38 19.67 15.41
C MET A 36 18.32 18.58 14.87
N GLU A 37 17.76 17.46 14.48
CA GLU A 37 18.46 16.26 13.98
C GLU A 37 17.83 15.79 12.67
N PRO A 38 18.16 16.39 11.52
CA PRO A 38 17.57 16.00 10.22
C PRO A 38 17.81 14.53 9.85
N SER A 39 18.84 13.89 10.41
CA SER A 39 19.14 12.46 10.22
C SER A 39 18.35 11.52 11.14
N ASN A 40 17.45 12.04 11.99
CA ASN A 40 16.63 11.21 12.88
C ASN A 40 15.49 10.52 12.11
N ALA A 41 15.78 9.34 11.56
CA ALA A 41 14.84 8.56 10.75
C ALA A 41 13.57 8.18 11.55
N ALA A 42 13.69 7.97 12.86
CA ALA A 42 12.54 7.62 13.70
C ALA A 42 11.52 8.77 13.78
N ALA A 43 11.97 10.02 13.89
CA ALA A 43 11.08 11.19 13.91
C ALA A 43 10.38 11.37 12.56
N TRP A 44 11.10 11.23 11.44
CA TRP A 44 10.51 11.26 10.10
C TRP A 44 9.46 10.17 9.90
N GLN A 45 9.74 8.95 10.37
CA GLN A 45 8.77 7.85 10.30
C GLN A 45 7.50 8.16 11.09
N GLN A 46 7.61 8.79 12.26
CA GLN A 46 6.43 9.20 13.05
C GLN A 46 5.62 10.29 12.31
N LEU A 47 6.29 11.28 11.72
CA LEU A 47 5.61 12.30 10.91
C LEU A 47 4.88 11.67 9.72
N LEU A 48 5.53 10.73 9.02
CA LEU A 48 4.91 10.01 7.91
C LEU A 48 3.68 9.21 8.37
N ASN A 49 3.79 8.49 9.50
CA ASN A 49 2.67 7.73 10.06
C ASN A 49 1.47 8.64 10.42
N LEU A 50 1.74 9.82 10.98
CA LEU A 50 0.70 10.80 11.30
C LEU A 50 0.05 11.37 10.04
N ALA A 51 0.83 11.67 9.00
CA ALA A 51 0.33 12.16 7.72
C ALA A 51 -0.53 11.09 7.00
N LEU A 52 -0.07 9.83 7.00
CA LEU A 52 -0.83 8.71 6.44
C LEU A 52 -2.15 8.48 7.18
N LYS A 53 -2.12 8.52 8.52
CA LYS A 53 -3.33 8.35 9.34
C LYS A 53 -4.36 9.47 9.15
N SER A 54 -3.90 10.69 8.87
CA SER A 54 -4.77 11.84 8.59
C SER A 54 -5.12 12.01 7.11
N GLU A 55 -4.66 11.09 6.25
CA GLU A 55 -4.84 11.15 4.79
C GLU A 55 -4.34 12.48 4.18
N ASP A 56 -3.32 13.09 4.80
CA ASP A 56 -2.73 14.35 4.36
C ASP A 56 -1.73 14.10 3.24
N ILE A 57 -2.24 13.89 2.02
CA ILE A 57 -1.44 13.54 0.85
C ILE A 57 -0.34 14.57 0.54
N PRO A 58 -0.61 15.90 0.59
CA PRO A 58 0.44 16.90 0.44
C PRO A 58 1.59 16.74 1.44
N GLU A 59 1.28 16.46 2.70
CA GLU A 59 2.28 16.26 3.75
C GLU A 59 3.06 14.94 3.54
N VAL A 60 2.40 13.86 3.12
CA VAL A 60 3.08 12.60 2.74
C VAL A 60 4.12 12.88 1.64
N ILE A 61 3.74 13.62 0.59
CA ILE A 61 4.66 13.97 -0.50
C ILE A 61 5.84 14.77 0.03
N ARG A 62 5.58 15.80 0.84
CA ARG A 62 6.63 16.66 1.42
C ARG A 62 7.64 15.84 2.24
N ILE A 63 7.13 14.99 3.14
CA ILE A 63 7.95 14.15 4.01
C ILE A 63 8.76 13.15 3.19
N CYS A 64 8.11 12.38 2.31
CA CYS A 64 8.77 11.36 1.52
C CYS A 64 9.83 11.94 0.57
N THR A 65 9.55 13.07 -0.09
CA THR A 65 10.54 13.76 -0.93
C THR A 65 11.77 14.18 -0.11
N ARG A 66 11.56 14.74 1.08
CA ARG A 66 12.67 15.11 1.96
C ARG A 66 13.44 13.90 2.45
N CYS A 67 12.75 12.82 2.80
CA CYS A 67 13.40 11.60 3.27
C CYS A 67 14.18 10.87 2.18
N GLN A 68 13.77 10.94 0.91
CA GLN A 68 14.58 10.40 -0.20
C GLN A 68 15.95 11.09 -0.32
N GLU A 69 16.02 12.41 -0.02
CA GLU A 69 17.30 13.13 0.01
C GLU A 69 18.17 12.74 1.20
N LEU A 70 17.55 12.51 2.36
CA LEU A 70 18.25 12.21 3.62
C LEU A 70 18.62 10.73 3.75
N PHE A 71 17.79 9.84 3.21
CA PHE A 71 17.88 8.39 3.32
C PHE A 71 17.68 7.74 1.95
N PRO A 72 18.60 7.93 0.99
CA PRO A 72 18.42 7.50 -0.40
C PRO A 72 18.26 5.98 -0.55
N ASP A 73 18.75 5.19 0.40
CA ASP A 73 18.69 3.72 0.39
C ASP A 73 17.46 3.17 1.15
N ALA A 74 16.49 4.02 1.51
CA ALA A 74 15.28 3.66 2.24
C ALA A 74 14.08 3.53 1.28
N PRO A 75 13.74 2.33 0.79
CA PRO A 75 12.73 2.13 -0.24
C PRO A 75 11.30 2.46 0.24
N GLU A 76 11.03 2.47 1.53
CA GLU A 76 9.73 2.82 2.09
C GLU A 76 9.27 4.22 1.71
N TYR A 77 10.17 5.20 1.60
CA TYR A 77 9.80 6.55 1.19
C TYR A 77 9.42 6.64 -0.29
N TYR A 78 10.01 5.78 -1.11
CA TYR A 78 9.60 5.64 -2.52
C TYR A 78 8.23 4.97 -2.62
N PHE A 79 7.96 3.99 -1.76
CA PHE A 79 6.68 3.29 -1.75
C PHE A 79 5.52 4.23 -1.42
N TYR A 80 5.60 4.97 -0.31
CA TYR A 80 4.54 5.88 0.09
C TYR A 80 4.42 7.11 -0.82
N LEU A 81 5.53 7.60 -1.38
CA LEU A 81 5.49 8.68 -2.38
C LEU A 81 4.78 8.23 -3.66
N GLY A 82 5.06 7.01 -4.11
CA GLY A 82 4.38 6.42 -5.27
C GLY A 82 2.87 6.31 -5.05
N ILE A 83 2.43 5.84 -3.87
CA ILE A 83 1.01 5.80 -3.48
C ILE A 83 0.41 7.21 -3.51
N ALA A 84 1.09 8.21 -2.93
CA ALA A 84 0.60 9.57 -2.87
C ALA A 84 0.44 10.18 -4.27
N TYR A 85 1.39 9.95 -5.18
CA TYR A 85 1.27 10.37 -6.58
C TYR A 85 0.14 9.65 -7.31
N PHE A 86 -0.02 8.34 -7.08
CA PHE A 86 -1.12 7.57 -7.65
C PHE A 86 -2.49 8.13 -7.23
N GLN A 87 -2.67 8.46 -5.95
CA GLN A 87 -3.90 9.06 -5.43
C GLN A 87 -4.19 10.45 -6.02
N GLN A 88 -3.14 11.18 -6.44
CA GLN A 88 -3.27 12.44 -7.18
C GLN A 88 -3.41 12.24 -8.70
N GLU A 89 -3.56 11.02 -9.18
CA GLU A 89 -3.61 10.66 -10.61
C GLU A 89 -2.34 11.07 -11.39
N LYS A 90 -1.25 11.35 -10.70
CA LYS A 90 0.08 11.63 -11.26
C LYS A 90 0.79 10.32 -11.61
N TYR A 91 0.22 9.59 -12.55
CA TYR A 91 0.61 8.20 -12.85
C TYR A 91 2.07 8.08 -13.33
N GLN A 92 2.58 9.05 -14.09
CA GLN A 92 3.96 9.00 -14.54
C GLN A 92 4.94 9.23 -13.37
N ASP A 93 4.67 10.21 -12.51
CA ASP A 93 5.49 10.47 -11.32
C ASP A 93 5.49 9.25 -10.38
N ALA A 94 4.34 8.57 -10.22
CA ALA A 94 4.23 7.35 -9.45
C ALA A 94 5.06 6.20 -10.07
N LEU A 95 4.99 5.99 -11.39
CA LEU A 95 5.79 4.97 -12.08
C LEU A 95 7.29 5.22 -11.93
N ASP A 96 7.73 6.46 -12.11
CA ASP A 96 9.14 6.81 -12.02
C ASP A 96 9.66 6.64 -10.59
N THR A 97 8.82 7.00 -9.60
CA THR A 97 9.10 6.80 -8.18
C THR A 97 9.24 5.31 -7.83
N TYR A 98 8.31 4.46 -8.26
CA TYR A 98 8.40 3.02 -7.99
C TYR A 98 9.59 2.37 -8.69
N LYS A 99 9.90 2.76 -9.93
CA LYS A 99 11.07 2.25 -10.65
C LYS A 99 12.37 2.62 -9.94
N ALA A 100 12.50 3.88 -9.50
CA ALA A 100 13.65 4.32 -8.72
C ALA A 100 13.78 3.53 -7.39
N GLY A 101 12.66 3.30 -6.70
CA GLY A 101 12.65 2.49 -5.49
C GLY A 101 13.06 1.03 -5.73
N LEU A 102 12.67 0.42 -6.84
CA LEU A 102 13.07 -0.96 -7.19
C LEU A 102 14.60 -1.13 -7.32
N GLU A 103 15.31 -0.10 -7.79
CA GLU A 103 16.78 -0.15 -7.96
C GLU A 103 17.53 -0.27 -6.63
N ILE A 104 16.93 0.19 -5.52
CA ILE A 104 17.56 0.18 -4.20
C ILE A 104 17.08 -0.97 -3.31
N ILE A 105 16.01 -1.70 -3.69
CA ILE A 105 15.52 -2.83 -2.89
C ILE A 105 16.47 -4.01 -3.02
N PRO A 106 17.01 -4.54 -1.89
CA PRO A 106 17.86 -5.73 -1.91
C PRO A 106 17.17 -6.93 -2.58
N GLU A 107 17.92 -7.75 -3.30
CA GLU A 107 17.40 -8.95 -3.98
C GLU A 107 16.73 -9.93 -3.01
N THR A 108 17.15 -9.93 -1.75
CA THR A 108 16.61 -10.78 -0.70
C THR A 108 15.25 -10.30 -0.18
N ASN A 109 14.87 -9.03 -0.42
CA ASN A 109 13.58 -8.49 0.01
C ASN A 109 12.50 -8.71 -1.06
N VAL A 110 12.20 -9.99 -1.30
CA VAL A 110 11.23 -10.42 -2.32
C VAL A 110 9.81 -9.91 -2.06
N GLY A 111 9.43 -9.75 -0.80
CA GLY A 111 8.10 -9.22 -0.44
C GLY A 111 7.93 -7.79 -0.94
N LEU A 112 8.87 -6.92 -0.60
CA LEU A 112 8.80 -5.51 -1.00
C LEU A 112 8.90 -5.34 -2.52
N LYS A 113 9.76 -6.13 -3.21
CA LYS A 113 9.79 -6.14 -4.68
C LYS A 113 8.43 -6.51 -5.27
N SER A 114 7.78 -7.53 -4.72
CA SER A 114 6.44 -7.93 -5.14
C SER A 114 5.43 -6.80 -4.98
N ASP A 115 5.47 -6.08 -3.85
CA ASP A 115 4.55 -4.97 -3.59
C ASP A 115 4.75 -3.83 -4.59
N PHE A 116 6.00 -3.45 -4.87
CA PHE A 116 6.33 -2.41 -5.87
C PHE A 116 5.84 -2.78 -7.28
N TYR A 117 6.10 -4.02 -7.72
CA TYR A 117 5.60 -4.49 -9.01
C TYR A 117 4.07 -4.55 -9.05
N GLY A 118 3.41 -4.89 -7.94
CA GLY A 118 1.96 -4.84 -7.82
C GLY A 118 1.42 -3.43 -8.07
N GLN A 119 1.99 -2.43 -7.40
CA GLN A 119 1.61 -1.03 -7.60
C GLN A 119 1.87 -0.54 -9.04
N ILE A 120 2.99 -0.92 -9.64
CA ILE A 120 3.27 -0.62 -11.06
C ILE A 120 2.19 -1.24 -11.96
N GLY A 121 1.75 -2.46 -11.66
CA GLY A 121 0.66 -3.13 -12.37
C GLY A 121 -0.66 -2.36 -12.26
N ASP A 122 -1.02 -1.91 -11.06
CA ASP A 122 -2.22 -1.11 -10.82
C ASP A 122 -2.17 0.21 -11.62
N ILE A 123 -1.02 0.89 -11.65
CA ILE A 123 -0.87 2.13 -12.43
C ILE A 123 -1.04 1.86 -13.93
N TYR A 124 -0.36 0.85 -14.48
CA TYR A 124 -0.49 0.52 -15.90
C TYR A 124 -1.92 0.15 -16.27
N TYR A 125 -2.65 -0.52 -15.38
CA TYR A 125 -4.07 -0.79 -15.57
C TYR A 125 -4.88 0.50 -15.65
N GLN A 126 -4.68 1.45 -14.74
CA GLN A 126 -5.38 2.74 -14.72
C GLN A 126 -5.17 3.55 -15.99
N ILE A 127 -3.95 3.59 -16.51
CA ILE A 127 -3.64 4.27 -17.78
C ILE A 127 -3.97 3.43 -19.02
N LYS A 128 -4.67 2.30 -18.84
CA LYS A 128 -5.13 1.39 -19.91
C LYS A 128 -4.02 0.72 -20.72
N ASN A 129 -2.84 0.59 -20.17
CA ASN A 129 -1.73 -0.17 -20.75
C ASN A 129 -1.75 -1.62 -20.24
N MET A 130 -2.70 -2.41 -20.72
CA MET A 130 -2.92 -3.79 -20.24
C MET A 130 -1.72 -4.71 -20.40
N PRO A 131 -0.93 -4.69 -21.52
CA PRO A 131 0.24 -5.55 -21.63
C PRO A 131 1.27 -5.35 -20.53
N GLU A 132 1.58 -4.08 -20.21
CA GLU A 132 2.54 -3.75 -19.14
C GLU A 132 1.96 -4.01 -17.74
N ALA A 133 0.64 -3.82 -17.55
CA ALA A 133 -0.03 -4.16 -16.30
C ALA A 133 0.11 -5.66 -15.98
N TYR A 134 -0.22 -6.54 -16.94
CA TYR A 134 -0.11 -7.98 -16.73
C TYR A 134 1.33 -8.46 -16.55
N LYS A 135 2.28 -7.86 -17.26
CA LYS A 135 3.70 -8.12 -17.08
C LYS A 135 4.18 -7.75 -15.67
N ALA A 136 3.77 -6.59 -15.17
CA ALA A 136 4.14 -6.16 -13.82
C ALA A 136 3.53 -7.08 -12.74
N TYR A 137 2.28 -7.49 -12.87
CA TYR A 137 1.67 -8.46 -11.95
C TYR A 137 2.35 -9.83 -12.02
N ASP A 138 2.71 -10.30 -13.22
CA ASP A 138 3.45 -11.57 -13.35
C ASP A 138 4.84 -11.47 -12.69
N GLU A 139 5.54 -10.32 -12.80
CA GLU A 139 6.79 -10.09 -12.07
C GLU A 139 6.55 -10.05 -10.55
N ALA A 140 5.52 -9.36 -10.07
CA ALA A 140 5.17 -9.34 -8.65
C ALA A 140 4.99 -10.76 -8.09
N LEU A 141 4.26 -11.62 -8.79
CA LEU A 141 4.00 -13.00 -8.37
C LEU A 141 5.19 -13.94 -8.53
N LYS A 142 6.21 -13.60 -9.32
CA LYS A 142 7.50 -14.32 -9.33
C LYS A 142 8.29 -14.08 -8.04
N TYR A 143 8.25 -12.86 -7.49
CA TYR A 143 8.90 -12.52 -6.23
C TYR A 143 8.14 -13.08 -5.03
N ASN A 144 6.80 -12.98 -5.03
CA ASN A 144 5.94 -13.51 -3.98
C ASN A 144 4.62 -14.04 -4.55
N ASP A 145 4.55 -15.33 -4.77
CA ASP A 145 3.38 -16.03 -5.33
C ASP A 145 2.16 -16.06 -4.39
N LYS A 146 2.34 -15.58 -3.14
CA LYS A 146 1.29 -15.45 -2.12
C LYS A 146 0.96 -14.00 -1.77
N ASN A 147 1.39 -13.03 -2.57
CA ASN A 147 0.98 -11.65 -2.38
C ASN A 147 -0.53 -11.52 -2.65
N VAL A 148 -1.29 -11.52 -1.56
CA VAL A 148 -2.77 -11.58 -1.62
C VAL A 148 -3.37 -10.37 -2.33
N VAL A 149 -2.77 -9.19 -2.17
CA VAL A 149 -3.22 -7.95 -2.84
C VAL A 149 -3.03 -8.08 -4.34
N VAL A 150 -1.85 -8.50 -4.79
CA VAL A 150 -1.56 -8.70 -6.20
C VAL A 150 -2.44 -9.81 -6.80
N LEU A 151 -2.59 -10.94 -6.11
CA LEU A 151 -3.48 -12.02 -6.54
C LEU A 151 -4.91 -11.53 -6.77
N ASN A 152 -5.44 -10.77 -5.81
CA ASN A 152 -6.79 -10.22 -5.89
C ASN A 152 -6.94 -9.21 -7.03
N ASN A 153 -6.07 -8.21 -7.10
CA ASN A 153 -6.17 -7.13 -8.08
C ASN A 153 -6.00 -7.67 -9.52
N TYR A 154 -5.03 -8.54 -9.72
CA TYR A 154 -4.81 -9.17 -11.03
C TYR A 154 -6.02 -10.02 -11.45
N ALA A 155 -6.54 -10.85 -10.53
CA ALA A 155 -7.73 -11.66 -10.79
C ALA A 155 -8.95 -10.79 -11.15
N TYR A 156 -9.17 -9.73 -10.39
CA TYR A 156 -10.24 -8.78 -10.63
C TYR A 156 -10.14 -8.14 -12.02
N PHE A 157 -8.97 -7.60 -12.38
CA PHE A 157 -8.77 -6.94 -13.67
C PHE A 157 -8.89 -7.91 -14.86
N LEU A 158 -8.35 -9.13 -14.74
CA LEU A 158 -8.59 -10.16 -15.77
C LEU A 158 -10.07 -10.46 -15.96
N SER A 159 -10.84 -10.49 -14.86
CA SER A 159 -12.27 -10.77 -14.91
C SER A 159 -13.07 -9.64 -15.55
N LEU A 160 -12.71 -8.37 -15.32
CA LEU A 160 -13.31 -7.21 -15.96
C LEU A 160 -13.10 -7.23 -17.48
N GLU A 161 -11.90 -7.60 -17.92
CA GLU A 161 -11.56 -7.75 -19.34
C GLU A 161 -12.06 -9.08 -19.94
N LYS A 162 -12.69 -9.96 -19.15
CA LYS A 162 -13.10 -11.31 -19.54
C LYS A 162 -11.97 -12.13 -20.16
N LYS A 163 -10.74 -11.88 -19.71
CA LYS A 163 -9.53 -12.59 -20.12
C LYS A 163 -9.15 -13.63 -19.12
N ASP A 164 -8.70 -14.80 -19.58
CA ASP A 164 -8.22 -15.93 -18.78
C ASP A 164 -8.95 -16.10 -17.42
N LEU A 165 -10.28 -16.22 -17.49
CA LEU A 165 -11.12 -16.36 -16.29
C LEU A 165 -10.71 -17.55 -15.41
N LYS A 166 -10.06 -18.60 -15.99
CA LYS A 166 -9.52 -19.70 -15.20
C LYS A 166 -8.30 -19.28 -14.38
N LYS A 167 -7.42 -18.42 -14.91
CA LYS A 167 -6.30 -17.85 -14.15
C LYS A 167 -6.84 -16.93 -13.05
N ALA A 168 -7.82 -16.08 -13.38
CA ALA A 168 -8.47 -15.19 -12.40
C ALA A 168 -9.09 -15.99 -11.24
N GLU A 169 -9.84 -17.06 -11.55
CA GLU A 169 -10.44 -17.93 -10.54
C GLU A 169 -9.38 -18.56 -9.60
N ARG A 170 -8.30 -19.13 -10.17
CA ARG A 170 -7.23 -19.75 -9.36
C ARG A 170 -6.55 -18.74 -8.43
N MET A 171 -6.26 -17.52 -8.92
CA MET A 171 -5.64 -16.47 -8.10
C MET A 171 -6.56 -15.98 -7.00
N SER A 172 -7.83 -15.71 -7.33
CA SER A 172 -8.80 -15.27 -6.33
C SER A 172 -9.11 -16.36 -5.31
N ALA A 173 -9.18 -17.63 -5.73
CA ALA A 173 -9.31 -18.78 -4.81
C ALA A 173 -8.13 -18.87 -3.83
N LEU A 174 -6.91 -18.58 -4.31
CA LEU A 174 -5.73 -18.55 -3.45
C LEU A 174 -5.78 -17.37 -2.47
N ALA A 175 -6.20 -16.18 -2.91
CA ALA A 175 -6.36 -15.02 -2.03
C ALA A 175 -7.39 -15.32 -0.92
N VAL A 176 -8.55 -15.88 -1.26
CA VAL A 176 -9.57 -16.28 -0.27
C VAL A 176 -9.06 -17.41 0.65
N LYS A 177 -8.25 -18.34 0.15
CA LYS A 177 -7.65 -19.38 0.99
C LYS A 177 -6.66 -18.80 2.01
N LEU A 178 -5.91 -17.80 1.64
CA LEU A 178 -4.92 -17.14 2.52
C LEU A 178 -5.61 -16.22 3.53
N GLU A 179 -6.67 -15.53 3.12
CA GLU A 179 -7.45 -14.63 3.97
C GLU A 179 -8.97 -14.89 3.82
N PRO A 180 -9.49 -15.96 4.45
CA PRO A 180 -10.84 -16.49 4.18
C PRO A 180 -11.99 -15.58 4.63
N ASN A 181 -11.72 -14.61 5.52
CA ASN A 181 -12.73 -13.68 6.04
C ASN A 181 -12.57 -12.27 5.49
N ASN A 182 -11.68 -12.04 4.52
CA ASN A 182 -11.51 -10.74 3.92
C ASN A 182 -12.65 -10.45 2.93
N PRO A 183 -13.52 -9.46 3.21
CA PRO A 183 -14.70 -9.20 2.39
C PRO A 183 -14.36 -8.79 0.97
N THR A 184 -13.25 -8.05 0.77
CA THR A 184 -12.79 -7.64 -0.57
C THR A 184 -12.42 -8.84 -1.44
N TYR A 185 -11.74 -9.84 -0.88
CA TYR A 185 -11.31 -11.01 -1.64
C TYR A 185 -12.49 -11.95 -1.92
N LEU A 186 -13.42 -12.07 -0.97
CA LEU A 186 -14.66 -12.80 -1.17
C LEU A 186 -15.55 -12.16 -2.26
N ASP A 187 -15.64 -10.83 -2.29
CA ASP A 187 -16.38 -10.08 -3.30
C ASP A 187 -15.79 -10.30 -4.70
N THR A 188 -14.46 -10.16 -4.83
CA THR A 188 -13.78 -10.43 -6.12
C THR A 188 -14.01 -11.86 -6.58
N TYR A 189 -13.98 -12.83 -5.67
CA TYR A 189 -14.22 -14.24 -6.02
C TYR A 189 -15.66 -14.49 -6.47
N ALA A 190 -16.63 -13.86 -5.77
CA ALA A 190 -18.04 -13.88 -6.17
C ALA A 190 -18.23 -13.26 -7.56
N TRP A 191 -17.60 -12.12 -7.83
CA TRP A 191 -17.64 -11.44 -9.11
C TRP A 191 -17.12 -12.33 -10.25
N ILE A 192 -16.00 -13.03 -10.05
CA ILE A 192 -15.44 -13.94 -11.06
C ILE A 192 -16.44 -15.06 -11.40
N PHE A 193 -17.07 -15.70 -10.40
CA PHE A 193 -18.11 -16.68 -10.64
C PHE A 193 -19.33 -16.11 -11.37
N PHE A 194 -19.72 -14.88 -11.04
CA PHE A 194 -20.80 -14.19 -11.76
C PHE A 194 -20.46 -14.01 -13.24
N VAL A 195 -19.24 -13.55 -13.54
CA VAL A 195 -18.77 -13.36 -14.94
C VAL A 195 -18.70 -14.70 -15.69
N GLN A 196 -18.40 -15.79 -15.01
CA GLN A 196 -18.39 -17.15 -15.56
C GLN A 196 -19.81 -17.76 -15.73
N GLY A 197 -20.87 -17.09 -15.22
CA GLY A 197 -22.25 -17.58 -15.24
C GLY A 197 -22.57 -18.58 -14.12
N ASN A 198 -21.65 -18.79 -13.15
CA ASN A 198 -21.87 -19.65 -11.99
C ASN A 198 -22.56 -18.86 -10.86
N TYR A 199 -23.82 -18.54 -11.03
CA TYR A 199 -24.58 -17.70 -10.10
C TYR A 199 -24.77 -18.31 -8.71
N THR A 200 -24.74 -19.64 -8.60
CA THR A 200 -24.86 -20.34 -7.30
C THR A 200 -23.63 -20.05 -6.43
N LEU A 201 -22.43 -20.21 -6.96
CA LEU A 201 -21.21 -19.90 -6.23
C LEU A 201 -21.06 -18.40 -6.02
N ALA A 202 -21.39 -17.56 -7.03
CA ALA A 202 -21.38 -16.12 -6.88
C ALA A 202 -22.22 -15.66 -5.68
N LYS A 203 -23.44 -16.22 -5.52
CA LYS A 203 -24.32 -15.91 -4.39
C LYS A 203 -23.70 -16.30 -3.05
N ILE A 204 -23.12 -17.52 -2.93
CA ILE A 204 -22.50 -17.99 -1.69
C ILE A 204 -21.38 -17.06 -1.23
N TYR A 205 -20.49 -16.67 -2.15
CA TYR A 205 -19.33 -15.84 -1.80
C TYR A 205 -19.69 -14.39 -1.55
N ILE A 206 -20.68 -13.81 -2.25
CA ILE A 206 -21.13 -12.44 -1.96
C ILE A 206 -21.87 -12.37 -0.61
N GLU A 207 -22.67 -13.38 -0.24
CA GLU A 207 -23.30 -13.46 1.07
C GLU A 207 -22.24 -13.57 2.17
N SER A 208 -21.17 -14.36 1.93
CA SER A 208 -20.03 -14.43 2.84
C SER A 208 -19.26 -13.11 2.97
N ALA A 209 -19.04 -12.39 1.87
CA ALA A 209 -18.43 -11.07 1.90
C ALA A 209 -19.25 -10.08 2.76
N LEU A 210 -20.56 -10.05 2.53
CA LEU A 210 -21.49 -9.19 3.30
C LEU A 210 -21.52 -9.54 4.80
N ALA A 211 -21.41 -10.83 5.15
CA ALA A 211 -21.37 -11.26 6.54
C ALA A 211 -20.07 -10.87 7.27
N ASN A 212 -18.97 -10.72 6.52
CA ASN A 212 -17.66 -10.33 7.06
C ASN A 212 -17.38 -8.81 6.95
N ASP A 213 -18.26 -8.07 6.28
CA ASP A 213 -18.11 -6.60 6.14
C ASP A 213 -18.53 -5.90 7.43
N THR A 214 -17.55 -5.60 8.29
CA THR A 214 -17.74 -4.91 9.57
C THR A 214 -18.02 -3.42 9.42
N THR A 215 -17.89 -2.84 8.24
CA THR A 215 -18.09 -1.40 8.01
C THR A 215 -19.57 -0.99 8.04
N LYS A 216 -20.49 -1.96 7.92
CA LYS A 216 -21.96 -1.75 7.91
C LYS A 216 -22.61 -1.89 9.28
N SER A 217 -21.85 -2.15 10.34
CA SER A 217 -22.37 -2.36 11.70
C SER A 217 -22.11 -1.21 12.67
N SER A 218 -21.92 0.01 12.20
CA SER A 218 -21.78 1.22 13.02
C SER A 218 -22.79 2.28 12.64
#